data_effae52252d07af28068315485aad556
#
_entry.id   effae52252d07af28068315485aad556
#
_cell.length_a   1.000
_cell.length_b   1.000
_cell.length_c   1.000
_cell.angle_alpha   90.00
_cell.angle_beta   90.00
_cell.angle_gamma   90.00
#
_symmetry.space_group_name_H-M   'P 1'
#
loop_
_entity.id
_entity.type
_entity.pdbx_description
1 polymer ?
#
loop_
_entity_poly.entity_id
_entity_poly.type
_entity_poly.pdbx_seq_one_letter_code
_entity_poly.pdbx_strand_id
1 'polypeptide(L)'
;MLSILEYLCTNTQKMPVSKYHIVTKVSTIKQQRPDRVGYIMDALEKNGFIKSTKTPNATFYQITENGIEAYFKWIKDFLDFARFAGSENND
;
A
#
# COMPACT_ATOMS: atom_id res chain seq x y z
N MET A 1 1.18 6.43 0.62
CA MET A 1 1.20 5.49 -0.51
C MET A 1 1.85 4.17 -0.14
N LEU A 2 3.04 4.18 0.41
CA LEU A 2 3.72 2.94 0.81
C LEU A 2 2.94 2.16 1.86
N SER A 3 2.32 2.87 2.81
CA SER A 3 1.51 2.22 3.85
C SER A 3 0.37 1.39 3.29
N ILE A 4 -0.28 1.90 2.25
CA ILE A 4 -1.39 1.19 1.62
C ILE A 4 -0.86 -0.04 0.88
N LEU A 5 0.23 0.09 0.14
CA LEU A 5 0.82 -1.05 -0.55
C LEU A 5 1.31 -2.11 0.44
N GLU A 6 1.90 -1.68 1.54
CA GLU A 6 2.32 -2.60 2.59
C GLU A 6 1.14 -3.39 3.14
N TYR A 7 0.06 -2.68 3.49
CA TYR A 7 -1.13 -3.33 4.00
C TYR A 7 -1.72 -4.31 2.99
N LEU A 8 -1.83 -3.90 1.73
CA LEU A 8 -2.38 -4.75 0.69
C LEU A 8 -1.48 -5.94 0.40
N CYS A 9 -0.17 -5.73 0.40
CA CYS A 9 0.77 -6.82 0.13
C CYS A 9 0.70 -7.90 1.20
N THR A 10 0.55 -7.50 2.46
CA THR A 10 0.51 -8.46 3.57
C THR A 10 -0.86 -9.08 3.76
N ASN A 11 -1.94 -8.40 3.36
CA ASN A 11 -3.30 -8.84 3.68
C ASN A 11 -4.14 -9.23 2.48
N THR A 12 -3.80 -8.78 1.27
CA THR A 12 -4.67 -9.00 0.11
C THR A 12 -4.02 -9.76 -1.04
N GLN A 13 -2.83 -10.33 -0.85
CA GLN A 13 -2.22 -11.12 -1.91
C GLN A 13 -3.14 -12.25 -2.36
N LYS A 14 -3.86 -12.83 -1.42
CA LYS A 14 -4.72 -13.99 -1.67
C LYS A 14 -6.21 -13.65 -1.69
N MET A 15 -6.60 -12.55 -1.04
CA MET A 15 -8.01 -12.21 -0.90
C MET A 15 -8.19 -10.70 -1.01
N PRO A 16 -9.20 -10.24 -1.77
CA PRO A 16 -9.53 -8.82 -1.80
C PRO A 16 -9.98 -8.32 -0.43
N VAL A 17 -9.71 -7.04 -0.16
CA VAL A 17 -10.08 -6.39 1.09
C VAL A 17 -10.98 -5.20 0.78
N SER A 18 -12.03 -4.99 1.58
CA SER A 18 -12.98 -3.92 1.34
C SER A 18 -12.34 -2.55 1.53
N LYS A 19 -12.83 -1.57 0.77
CA LYS A 19 -12.36 -0.19 0.89
C LYS A 19 -12.52 0.32 2.32
N TYR A 20 -13.65 0.02 2.95
CA TYR A 20 -13.90 0.45 4.33
C TYR A 20 -12.83 -0.09 5.27
N HIS A 21 -12.48 -1.35 5.12
CA HIS A 21 -11.49 -1.99 5.97
C HIS A 21 -10.12 -1.33 5.79
N ILE A 22 -9.73 -1.08 4.54
CA ILE A 22 -8.44 -0.45 4.24
C ILE A 22 -8.39 0.95 4.83
N VAL A 23 -9.42 1.76 4.59
CA VAL A 23 -9.46 3.14 5.07
C VAL A 23 -9.36 3.16 6.59
N THR A 24 -10.12 2.30 7.26
CA THR A 24 -10.14 2.25 8.72
C THR A 24 -8.77 1.86 9.27
N LYS A 25 -8.17 0.79 8.73
CA LYS A 25 -6.90 0.30 9.23
C LYS A 25 -5.75 1.25 8.96
N VAL A 26 -5.66 1.76 7.74
CA VAL A 26 -4.57 2.65 7.38
C VAL A 26 -4.68 3.97 8.12
N SER A 27 -5.89 4.52 8.21
CA SER A 27 -6.11 5.78 8.93
C SER A 27 -5.76 5.64 10.41
N THR A 28 -6.14 4.53 11.02
CA THR A 28 -5.89 4.29 12.43
C THR A 28 -4.40 4.12 12.70
N ILE A 29 -3.73 3.30 11.89
CA ILE A 29 -2.32 2.95 12.14
C ILE A 29 -1.40 4.12 11.79
N LYS A 30 -1.65 4.79 10.66
CA LYS A 30 -0.76 5.83 10.15
C LYS A 30 -1.31 7.23 10.35
N GLN A 31 -2.45 7.35 11.01
CA GLN A 31 -3.12 8.65 11.26
C GLN A 31 -3.41 9.40 9.96
N GLN A 32 -3.70 8.67 8.88
CA GLN A 32 -4.07 9.27 7.61
C GLN A 32 -5.56 9.61 7.61
N ARG A 33 -5.91 10.70 6.93
CA ARG A 33 -7.30 11.06 6.77
C ARG A 33 -7.98 10.11 5.79
N PRO A 34 -9.24 9.71 6.04
CA PRO A 34 -9.93 8.77 5.16
C PRO A 34 -10.05 9.23 3.71
N ASP A 35 -10.29 10.53 3.49
CA ASP A 35 -10.41 11.08 2.15
C ASP A 35 -9.06 10.99 1.40
N ARG A 36 -7.97 11.20 2.12
CA ARG A 36 -6.64 11.10 1.54
C ARG A 36 -6.31 9.65 1.18
N VAL A 37 -6.70 8.70 2.03
CA VAL A 37 -6.49 7.29 1.74
C VAL A 37 -7.22 6.90 0.45
N GLY A 38 -8.47 7.34 0.29
CA GLY A 38 -9.24 7.07 -0.90
C GLY A 38 -8.59 7.65 -2.15
N TYR A 39 -8.09 8.87 -2.05
CA TYR A 39 -7.40 9.50 -3.17
C TYR A 39 -6.14 8.71 -3.58
N ILE A 40 -5.37 8.27 -2.59
CA ILE A 40 -4.16 7.48 -2.87
C ILE A 40 -4.52 6.16 -3.51
N MET A 41 -5.60 5.50 -3.05
CA MET A 41 -6.04 4.24 -3.63
C MET A 41 -6.44 4.40 -5.09
N ASP A 42 -7.13 5.49 -5.42
CA ASP A 42 -7.50 5.77 -6.81
C ASP A 42 -6.24 5.96 -7.68
N ALA A 43 -5.24 6.67 -7.15
CA ALA A 43 -3.99 6.87 -7.86
C ALA A 43 -3.25 5.55 -8.08
N LEU A 44 -3.23 4.68 -7.08
CA LEU A 44 -2.59 3.38 -7.19
C LEU A 44 -3.29 2.50 -8.23
N GLU A 45 -4.61 2.54 -8.26
CA GLU A 45 -5.37 1.79 -9.25
C GLU A 45 -5.10 2.30 -10.66
N LYS A 46 -5.07 3.62 -10.81
CA LYS A 46 -4.81 4.26 -12.10
C LYS A 46 -3.43 3.89 -12.64
N ASN A 47 -2.48 3.67 -11.75
CA ASN A 47 -1.12 3.28 -12.13
C ASN A 47 -0.94 1.77 -12.23
N GLY A 48 -1.99 0.99 -12.03
CA GLY A 48 -1.93 -0.46 -12.21
C GLY A 48 -1.33 -1.23 -11.05
N PHE A 49 -1.17 -0.60 -9.88
CA PHE A 49 -0.59 -1.27 -8.71
C PHE A 49 -1.62 -2.04 -7.90
N ILE A 50 -2.88 -1.63 -7.99
CA ILE A 50 -3.98 -2.35 -7.36
C ILE A 50 -5.14 -2.44 -8.35
N LYS A 51 -6.05 -3.38 -8.09
CA LYS A 51 -7.28 -3.49 -8.87
C LYS A 51 -8.46 -3.47 -7.94
N SER A 52 -9.59 -2.96 -8.41
CA SER A 52 -10.81 -2.92 -7.63
C SER A 52 -11.88 -3.81 -8.23
N THR A 53 -12.72 -4.35 -7.36
CA THR A 53 -13.93 -5.08 -7.74
C THR A 53 -15.09 -4.44 -7.02
N LYS A 54 -16.09 -4.00 -7.77
CA LYS A 54 -17.25 -3.32 -7.18
C LYS A 54 -18.43 -4.27 -7.13
N THR A 55 -19.06 -4.32 -5.97
CA THR A 55 -20.31 -5.03 -5.76
C THR A 55 -21.38 -4.02 -5.36
N PRO A 56 -22.67 -4.40 -5.36
CA PRO A 56 -23.71 -3.47 -4.92
C PRO A 56 -23.51 -2.95 -3.48
N ASN A 57 -22.81 -3.70 -2.65
CA ASN A 57 -22.69 -3.36 -1.23
C ASN A 57 -21.31 -2.81 -0.85
N ALA A 58 -20.28 -3.02 -1.69
CA ALA A 58 -18.93 -2.61 -1.29
C ALA A 58 -17.99 -2.60 -2.48
N THR A 59 -16.86 -1.93 -2.29
CA THR A 59 -15.73 -1.98 -3.22
C THR A 59 -14.60 -2.72 -2.55
N PHE A 60 -14.00 -3.68 -3.26
CA PHE A 60 -12.89 -4.47 -2.76
C PHE A 60 -11.64 -4.17 -3.58
N TYR A 61 -10.49 -4.22 -2.94
CA TYR A 61 -9.21 -3.95 -3.58
C TYR A 61 -8.25 -5.11 -3.36
N GLN A 62 -7.41 -5.33 -4.36
CA GLN A 62 -6.37 -6.35 -4.29
C GLN A 62 -5.13 -5.83 -4.99
N ILE A 63 -3.96 -6.10 -4.42
CA ILE A 63 -2.70 -5.70 -5.04
C ILE A 63 -2.45 -6.54 -6.30
N THR A 64 -1.87 -5.91 -7.32
CA THR A 64 -1.50 -6.59 -8.56
C THR A 64 -0.04 -7.05 -8.48
N GLU A 65 0.40 -7.85 -9.47
CA GLU A 65 1.82 -8.21 -9.56
C GLU A 65 2.69 -6.97 -9.66
N ASN A 66 2.25 -5.97 -10.45
CA ASN A 66 2.97 -4.72 -10.57
C ASN A 66 3.06 -4.00 -9.22
N GLY A 67 1.99 -4.05 -8.44
CA GLY A 67 1.99 -3.45 -7.11
C GLY A 67 2.95 -4.16 -6.17
N ILE A 68 2.98 -5.48 -6.22
CA ILE A 68 3.90 -6.27 -5.39
C ILE A 68 5.34 -5.94 -5.76
N GLU A 69 5.65 -5.91 -7.05
CA GLU A 69 6.99 -5.58 -7.51
C GLU A 69 7.40 -4.17 -7.09
N ALA A 70 6.49 -3.21 -7.23
CA ALA A 70 6.75 -1.83 -6.83
C ALA A 70 7.00 -1.73 -5.33
N TYR A 71 6.22 -2.44 -4.53
CA TYR A 71 6.38 -2.44 -3.08
C TYR A 71 7.75 -2.98 -2.69
N PHE A 72 8.14 -4.13 -3.25
CA PHE A 72 9.43 -4.73 -2.92
C PHE A 72 10.59 -3.87 -3.40
N LYS A 73 10.46 -3.24 -4.57
CA LYS A 73 11.49 -2.33 -5.06
C LYS A 73 11.67 -1.15 -4.12
N TRP A 74 10.56 -0.56 -3.66
CA TRP A 74 10.65 0.57 -2.73
C TRP A 74 11.26 0.16 -1.41
N ILE A 75 10.92 -1.02 -0.90
CA ILE A 75 11.51 -1.52 0.34
C ILE A 75 13.00 -1.75 0.16
N LYS A 76 13.40 -2.34 -0.95
CA LYS A 76 14.81 -2.58 -1.24
C LYS A 76 15.59 -1.26 -1.32
N ASP A 77 15.04 -0.28 -2.05
CA ASP A 77 15.69 1.01 -2.18
C ASP A 77 15.81 1.71 -0.83
N PHE A 78 14.78 1.62 -0.01
CA PHE A 78 14.81 2.20 1.32
C PHE A 78 15.84 1.52 2.21
N LEU A 79 15.90 0.19 2.17
CA LEU A 79 16.87 -0.56 2.97
C LEU A 79 18.30 -0.28 2.54
N ASP A 80 18.54 -0.16 1.25
CA ASP A 80 19.86 0.20 0.73
C ASP A 80 20.27 1.59 1.22
N PHE A 81 19.35 2.55 1.17
CA PHE A 81 19.61 3.88 1.69
C PHE A 81 19.88 3.87 3.19
N ALA A 82 19.06 3.15 3.95
CA ALA A 82 19.22 3.08 5.39
C ALA A 82 20.54 2.41 5.78
N ARG A 83 20.93 1.40 5.03
CA ARG A 83 22.20 0.71 5.28
C ARG A 83 23.38 1.64 5.03
N PHE A 84 23.33 2.41 3.95
CA PHE A 84 24.37 3.37 3.62
C PHE A 84 24.47 4.44 4.72
N ALA A 85 23.33 4.99 5.12
CA ALA A 85 23.30 6.02 6.17
C ALA A 85 23.79 5.47 7.51
N GLY A 86 23.39 4.21 7.80
CA GLY A 86 23.84 3.56 9.03
C GLY A 86 25.35 3.33 9.06
N SER A 87 25.92 2.97 7.92
CA SER A 87 27.37 2.79 7.84
C SER A 87 28.11 4.07 8.11
N GLU A 88 27.61 5.19 7.60
CA GLU A 88 28.23 6.48 7.86
C GLU A 88 28.15 6.85 9.34
N ASN A 89 27.05 6.53 9.99
CA ASN A 89 26.81 6.89 11.36
C ASN A 89 27.57 6.02 12.35
N ASN A 90 28.10 4.90 11.92
CA ASN A 90 28.79 3.97 12.78
C ASN A 90 30.31 4.16 12.84
N ASP A 91 30.78 5.17 12.18
CA ASP A 91 32.22 5.47 12.19
C ASP A 91 32.73 6.14 13.46
#